data_d0f2a3bf21bac5ba27eb52893cbc62c2
#
_entry.id   d0f2a3bf21bac5ba27eb52893cbc62c2
#
_cell.length_a   1.000
_cell.length_b   1.000
_cell.length_c   1.000
_cell.angle_alpha   90.00
_cell.angle_beta   90.00
_cell.angle_gamma   90.00
#
_symmetry.space_group_name_H-M   'P 1'
#
loop_
_entity.id
_entity.type
_entity.pdbx_description
1 polymer ?
#
loop_
_entity_poly.entity_id
_entity_poly.type
_entity_poly.pdbx_seq_one_letter_code
_entity_poly.pdbx_strand_id
1 'polypeptide(L)'
;MTRENIPTSNVPNVPPRILMGPGPSDAHPRVLQAMMSHMIGYLDKDFMLILDEVSALLKNVFMTKTNLTLALSGTGSSGMEAGLSSLLEPDDTVIICANGFFSERMIDMATRIGANVIALKSEWGEPFPPELLQQELANHSKVKLVTAIHAETSTGILQPLEDLSKLTKDNEALFMVDAVTSLGGQRVAVDEWNIDYCYSATQKCLGCPPGLSPAALSPQAHERIKTRTHKPVSWYLDLSLIANYWGFEHVYHHTAPVSMILGLREGLRIVLEEGLETRFHRHSKNASALAAGLEALGLS
;
A
#
# COMPACT_ATOMS: atom_id res chain seq x y z
N MET A 1 10.64 -10.23 40.64
CA MET A 1 10.82 -8.88 40.10
C MET A 1 9.84 -7.99 40.80
N THR A 2 10.31 -7.21 41.76
CA THR A 2 9.49 -6.29 42.56
C THR A 2 9.12 -5.07 41.72
N ARG A 3 7.87 -4.62 41.79
CA ARG A 3 7.28 -3.47 41.09
C ARG A 3 7.89 -2.11 41.38
N GLU A 4 9.06 -2.03 42.05
CA GLU A 4 9.58 -0.80 42.68
C GLU A 4 10.39 0.11 41.77
N ASN A 5 10.61 -0.19 40.48
CA ASN A 5 11.45 0.67 39.61
C ASN A 5 10.89 0.93 38.22
N ILE A 6 9.61 1.19 38.07
CA ILE A 6 9.13 1.85 36.89
C ILE A 6 9.29 3.35 37.08
N PRO A 7 10.20 4.07 36.37
CA PRO A 7 10.30 5.50 36.46
C PRO A 7 9.00 6.13 35.94
N THR A 8 8.13 6.56 36.85
CA THR A 8 6.84 7.17 36.48
C THR A 8 6.96 8.67 36.19
N SER A 9 8.16 9.24 36.24
CA SER A 9 8.34 10.69 36.25
C SER A 9 8.94 11.31 34.98
N ASN A 10 9.35 10.54 33.99
CA ASN A 10 9.92 11.11 32.79
C ASN A 10 9.14 10.66 31.54
N VAL A 11 8.20 11.49 31.12
CA VAL A 11 7.82 11.48 29.68
C VAL A 11 9.10 11.64 28.89
N PRO A 12 9.49 10.67 28.02
CA PRO A 12 10.72 10.81 27.26
C PRO A 12 10.65 12.10 26.46
N ASN A 13 11.50 13.08 26.81
CA ASN A 13 11.68 14.24 25.96
C ASN A 13 12.46 13.78 24.73
N VAL A 14 11.73 13.33 23.70
CA VAL A 14 12.32 12.90 22.44
C VAL A 14 12.77 14.16 21.69
N PRO A 15 14.08 14.40 21.56
CA PRO A 15 14.54 15.58 20.84
C PRO A 15 14.17 15.47 19.37
N PRO A 16 13.97 16.61 18.68
CA PRO A 16 13.75 16.64 17.24
C PRO A 16 14.84 15.83 16.50
N ARG A 17 14.43 15.05 15.53
CA ARG A 17 15.34 14.25 14.68
C ARG A 17 15.13 14.63 13.22
N ILE A 18 16.20 14.68 12.44
CA ILE A 18 16.12 14.70 10.99
C ILE A 18 16.00 13.24 10.54
N LEU A 19 14.87 12.89 9.95
CA LEU A 19 14.62 11.54 9.47
C LEU A 19 15.28 11.38 8.09
N MET A 20 16.35 10.60 8.03
CA MET A 20 17.15 10.37 6.82
C MET A 20 16.89 9.01 6.18
N GLY A 21 16.01 8.20 6.75
CA GLY A 21 15.66 6.88 6.24
C GLY A 21 14.51 6.92 5.22
N PRO A 22 14.20 5.78 4.56
CA PRO A 22 13.11 5.68 3.59
C PRO A 22 11.70 5.72 4.22
N GLY A 23 11.62 6.03 5.48
CA GLY A 23 10.39 6.15 6.29
C GLY A 23 10.62 5.67 7.72
N PRO A 24 9.78 6.14 8.67
CA PRO A 24 8.67 7.06 8.44
C PRO A 24 9.14 8.46 8.02
N SER A 25 8.29 9.17 7.27
CA SER A 25 8.48 10.59 6.96
C SER A 25 7.98 11.46 8.12
N ASP A 26 8.49 12.68 8.23
CA ASP A 26 7.92 13.67 9.14
C ASP A 26 6.49 14.00 8.73
N ALA A 27 5.58 13.99 9.73
CA ALA A 27 4.20 14.37 9.49
C ALA A 27 4.06 15.89 9.52
N HIS A 28 3.31 16.43 8.56
CA HIS A 28 2.99 17.85 8.52
C HIS A 28 2.26 18.28 9.80
N PRO A 29 2.52 19.48 10.40
CA PRO A 29 1.85 19.93 11.62
C PRO A 29 0.31 19.88 11.56
N ARG A 30 -0.31 20.17 10.41
CA ARG A 30 -1.75 20.05 10.20
C ARG A 30 -2.25 18.60 10.39
N VAL A 31 -1.46 17.60 9.98
CA VAL A 31 -1.78 16.17 10.17
C VAL A 31 -1.78 15.85 11.68
N LEU A 32 -0.74 16.25 12.39
CA LEU A 32 -0.65 16.04 13.85
C LEU A 32 -1.78 16.74 14.60
N GLN A 33 -2.14 17.96 14.18
CA GLN A 33 -3.26 18.71 14.73
C GLN A 33 -4.60 18.01 14.49
N ALA A 34 -4.82 17.46 13.27
CA ALA A 34 -6.03 16.70 12.96
C ALA A 34 -6.17 15.46 13.86
N MET A 35 -5.05 14.78 14.17
CA MET A 35 -5.04 13.62 15.05
C MET A 35 -5.36 13.94 16.51
N MET A 36 -5.17 15.19 16.94
CA MET A 36 -5.52 15.67 18.28
C MET A 36 -6.98 16.12 18.42
N SER A 37 -7.79 15.98 17.37
CA SER A 37 -9.22 16.29 17.43
C SER A 37 -9.94 15.47 18.50
N HIS A 38 -11.08 15.96 18.97
CA HIS A 38 -11.92 15.20 19.91
C HIS A 38 -12.27 13.83 19.35
N MET A 39 -12.28 12.84 20.24
CA MET A 39 -12.65 11.48 19.86
C MET A 39 -14.13 11.42 19.43
N ILE A 40 -14.39 10.74 18.34
CA ILE A 40 -15.72 10.49 17.80
C ILE A 40 -15.94 8.97 17.72
N GLY A 41 -17.17 8.51 17.86
CA GLY A 41 -17.50 7.09 17.76
C GLY A 41 -17.27 6.55 16.34
N TYR A 42 -16.68 5.39 16.22
CA TYR A 42 -16.40 4.77 14.91
C TYR A 42 -17.66 4.24 14.17
N LEU A 43 -18.84 4.37 14.78
CA LEU A 43 -20.17 4.15 14.16
C LEU A 43 -21.02 5.43 14.14
N ASP A 44 -20.42 6.56 14.52
CA ASP A 44 -21.09 7.85 14.46
C ASP A 44 -21.28 8.29 13.00
N LYS A 45 -22.41 8.94 12.71
CA LYS A 45 -22.73 9.41 11.36
C LYS A 45 -21.68 10.37 10.80
N ASP A 46 -21.15 11.25 11.64
CA ASP A 46 -20.11 12.18 11.20
C ASP A 46 -18.79 11.45 10.91
N PHE A 47 -18.51 10.34 11.61
CA PHE A 47 -17.35 9.51 11.27
C PHE A 47 -17.54 8.76 9.95
N MET A 48 -18.76 8.28 9.65
CA MET A 48 -19.06 7.67 8.34
C MET A 48 -18.82 8.67 7.20
N LEU A 49 -19.26 9.92 7.35
CA LEU A 49 -18.97 10.98 6.37
C LEU A 49 -17.44 11.21 6.20
N ILE A 50 -16.67 11.08 7.27
CA ILE A 50 -15.19 11.17 7.20
C ILE A 50 -14.62 10.00 6.42
N LEU A 51 -15.11 8.77 6.60
CA LEU A 51 -14.69 7.60 5.82
C LEU A 51 -14.99 7.80 4.33
N ASP A 52 -16.19 8.29 3.99
CA ASP A 52 -16.59 8.59 2.61
C ASP A 52 -15.67 9.66 1.99
N GLU A 53 -15.35 10.71 2.74
CA GLU A 53 -14.42 11.74 2.28
C GLU A 53 -13.01 11.18 2.07
N VAL A 54 -12.49 10.36 2.99
CA VAL A 54 -11.20 9.68 2.84
C VAL A 54 -11.19 8.79 1.61
N SER A 55 -12.26 8.01 1.40
CA SER A 55 -12.41 7.19 0.18
C SER A 55 -12.36 8.05 -1.08
N ALA A 56 -13.09 9.15 -1.13
CA ALA A 56 -13.09 10.07 -2.26
C ALA A 56 -11.71 10.72 -2.52
N LEU A 57 -11.00 11.11 -1.47
CA LEU A 57 -9.64 11.64 -1.58
C LEU A 57 -8.66 10.58 -2.09
N LEU A 58 -8.76 9.34 -1.60
CA LEU A 58 -7.93 8.22 -2.05
C LEU A 58 -8.15 7.92 -3.53
N LYS A 59 -9.39 7.99 -4.05
CA LYS A 59 -9.65 7.83 -5.49
C LYS A 59 -8.78 8.76 -6.34
N ASN A 60 -8.67 10.02 -5.93
CA ASN A 60 -7.85 10.99 -6.66
C ASN A 60 -6.37 10.63 -6.59
N VAL A 61 -5.85 10.22 -5.42
CA VAL A 61 -4.43 9.91 -5.23
C VAL A 61 -4.03 8.62 -5.92
N PHE A 62 -4.91 7.61 -5.96
CA PHE A 62 -4.73 6.37 -6.73
C PHE A 62 -5.05 6.52 -8.22
N MET A 63 -5.54 7.68 -8.66
CA MET A 63 -5.97 7.94 -10.03
C MET A 63 -6.97 6.86 -10.52
N THR A 64 -8.02 6.61 -9.74
CA THR A 64 -9.00 5.56 -10.00
C THR A 64 -10.45 6.07 -9.91
N LYS A 65 -11.34 5.42 -10.66
CA LYS A 65 -12.80 5.62 -10.58
C LYS A 65 -13.51 4.53 -9.78
N THR A 66 -12.77 3.50 -9.33
CA THR A 66 -13.38 2.42 -8.52
C THR A 66 -14.07 2.98 -7.29
N ASN A 67 -15.17 2.35 -6.90
CA ASN A 67 -15.88 2.72 -5.66
C ASN A 67 -15.28 2.10 -4.40
N LEU A 68 -14.26 1.27 -4.55
CA LEU A 68 -13.64 0.56 -3.44
C LEU A 68 -12.21 1.06 -3.20
N THR A 69 -12.12 2.24 -2.63
CA THR A 69 -10.91 2.79 -2.03
C THR A 69 -11.11 2.93 -0.53
N LEU A 70 -10.15 2.45 0.24
CA LEU A 70 -10.26 2.32 1.70
C LEU A 70 -8.89 2.44 2.36
N ALA A 71 -8.85 2.46 3.70
CA ALA A 71 -7.61 2.37 4.46
C ALA A 71 -7.74 1.28 5.53
N LEU A 72 -6.94 0.21 5.37
CA LEU A 72 -6.88 -0.86 6.37
C LEU A 72 -6.25 -0.34 7.66
N SER A 73 -6.78 -0.82 8.79
CA SER A 73 -6.23 -0.55 10.12
C SER A 73 -5.00 -1.43 10.35
N GLY A 74 -3.82 -0.87 10.07
CA GLY A 74 -2.54 -1.54 10.13
C GLY A 74 -1.50 -0.83 9.26
N THR A 75 -0.26 -1.31 9.27
CA THR A 75 0.81 -0.73 8.44
C THR A 75 0.77 -1.29 7.01
N GLY A 76 1.67 -0.83 6.13
CA GLY A 76 1.74 -1.32 4.75
C GLY A 76 1.79 -2.84 4.61
N SER A 77 2.42 -3.55 5.56
CA SER A 77 2.43 -5.02 5.56
C SER A 77 1.03 -5.62 5.73
N SER A 78 0.11 -4.93 6.43
CA SER A 78 -1.28 -5.39 6.52
C SER A 78 -2.00 -5.28 5.17
N GLY A 79 -1.68 -4.25 4.37
CA GLY A 79 -2.19 -4.14 2.99
C GLY A 79 -1.67 -5.25 2.09
N MET A 80 -0.37 -5.58 2.19
CA MET A 80 0.24 -6.69 1.46
C MET A 80 -0.45 -8.02 1.80
N GLU A 81 -0.56 -8.33 3.08
CA GLU A 81 -1.16 -9.58 3.56
C GLU A 81 -2.66 -9.66 3.26
N ALA A 82 -3.40 -8.55 3.43
CA ALA A 82 -4.83 -8.51 3.10
C ALA A 82 -5.08 -8.77 1.61
N GLY A 83 -4.28 -8.16 0.72
CA GLY A 83 -4.36 -8.39 -0.72
C GLY A 83 -4.11 -9.85 -1.08
N LEU A 84 -2.97 -10.40 -0.66
CA LEU A 84 -2.60 -11.79 -0.93
C LEU A 84 -3.64 -12.76 -0.37
N SER A 85 -4.01 -12.63 0.91
CA SER A 85 -4.93 -13.55 1.56
C SER A 85 -6.36 -13.47 1.04
N SER A 86 -6.78 -12.32 0.51
CA SER A 86 -8.13 -12.16 -0.05
C SER A 86 -8.22 -12.52 -1.53
N LEU A 87 -7.14 -12.40 -2.30
CA LEU A 87 -7.13 -12.70 -3.74
C LEU A 87 -6.71 -14.13 -4.07
N LEU A 88 -5.94 -14.77 -3.18
CA LEU A 88 -5.46 -16.15 -3.33
C LEU A 88 -6.21 -17.12 -2.43
N GLU A 89 -6.41 -18.33 -2.94
CA GLU A 89 -6.82 -19.51 -2.19
C GLU A 89 -5.67 -20.54 -2.20
N PRO A 90 -5.68 -21.55 -1.30
CA PRO A 90 -4.73 -22.65 -1.41
C PRO A 90 -4.72 -23.24 -2.83
N ASP A 91 -3.55 -23.61 -3.31
CA ASP A 91 -3.29 -24.13 -4.66
C ASP A 91 -3.49 -23.14 -5.83
N ASP A 92 -3.92 -21.89 -5.61
CA ASP A 92 -3.89 -20.86 -6.64
C ASP A 92 -2.43 -20.55 -7.04
N THR A 93 -2.17 -20.40 -8.34
CA THR A 93 -0.84 -20.01 -8.83
C THR A 93 -0.67 -18.51 -8.83
N VAL A 94 0.41 -18.05 -8.20
CA VAL A 94 0.81 -16.64 -8.18
C VAL A 94 2.23 -16.47 -8.71
N ILE A 95 2.42 -15.50 -9.61
CA ILE A 95 3.74 -15.07 -10.07
C ILE A 95 4.14 -13.81 -9.32
N ILE A 96 5.31 -13.81 -8.72
CA ILE A 96 5.87 -12.66 -7.98
C ILE A 96 7.12 -12.17 -8.69
N CYS A 97 7.05 -10.95 -9.25
CA CYS A 97 8.19 -10.26 -9.83
C CYS A 97 9.08 -9.74 -8.69
N ALA A 98 10.24 -10.39 -8.47
CA ALA A 98 11.04 -10.20 -7.28
C ALA A 98 12.41 -9.58 -7.61
N ASN A 99 12.61 -8.33 -7.16
CA ASN A 99 13.82 -7.54 -7.34
C ASN A 99 14.31 -6.83 -6.06
N GLY A 100 13.86 -7.30 -4.87
CA GLY A 100 14.29 -6.72 -3.60
C GLY A 100 13.67 -7.38 -2.37
N PHE A 101 13.90 -6.78 -1.20
CA PHE A 101 13.51 -7.33 0.10
C PHE A 101 11.99 -7.46 0.29
N PHE A 102 11.21 -6.48 -0.21
CA PHE A 102 9.76 -6.50 0.02
C PHE A 102 9.07 -7.53 -0.88
N SER A 103 9.61 -7.82 -2.04
CA SER A 103 9.14 -8.93 -2.87
C SER A 103 9.43 -10.31 -2.24
N GLU A 104 10.55 -10.48 -1.53
CA GLU A 104 10.82 -11.71 -0.75
C GLU A 104 9.80 -11.88 0.39
N ARG A 105 9.37 -10.79 1.04
CA ARG A 105 8.29 -10.83 2.03
C ARG A 105 6.97 -11.28 1.42
N MET A 106 6.67 -10.81 0.21
CA MET A 106 5.47 -11.18 -0.54
C MET A 106 5.45 -12.68 -0.87
N ILE A 107 6.62 -13.24 -1.23
CA ILE A 107 6.83 -14.69 -1.44
C ILE A 107 6.53 -15.47 -0.15
N ASP A 108 7.07 -15.05 0.99
CA ASP A 108 6.81 -15.72 2.27
C ASP A 108 5.31 -15.71 2.64
N MET A 109 4.65 -14.56 2.50
CA MET A 109 3.21 -14.44 2.78
C MET A 109 2.36 -15.31 1.86
N ALA A 110 2.61 -15.32 0.55
CA ALA A 110 1.88 -16.13 -0.42
C ALA A 110 2.09 -17.64 -0.15
N THR A 111 3.31 -18.04 0.22
CA THR A 111 3.63 -19.42 0.60
C THR A 111 2.85 -19.84 1.86
N ARG A 112 2.74 -18.98 2.86
CA ARG A 112 1.96 -19.25 4.10
C ARG A 112 0.47 -19.42 3.84
N ILE A 113 -0.06 -18.76 2.81
CA ILE A 113 -1.46 -18.92 2.38
C ILE A 113 -1.69 -20.29 1.74
N GLY A 114 -0.64 -20.97 1.30
CA GLY A 114 -0.72 -22.26 0.59
C GLY A 114 -0.83 -22.11 -0.91
N ALA A 115 -0.48 -20.95 -1.47
CA ALA A 115 -0.46 -20.73 -2.91
C ALA A 115 0.75 -21.42 -3.58
N ASN A 116 0.61 -21.78 -4.85
CA ASN A 116 1.70 -22.22 -5.72
C ASN A 116 2.48 -20.98 -6.16
N VAL A 117 3.59 -20.68 -5.49
CA VAL A 117 4.37 -19.46 -5.70
C VAL A 117 5.44 -19.69 -6.76
N ILE A 118 5.38 -18.90 -7.83
CA ILE A 118 6.41 -18.78 -8.85
C ILE A 118 7.15 -17.46 -8.61
N ALA A 119 8.33 -17.54 -7.99
CA ALA A 119 9.17 -16.39 -7.70
C ALA A 119 10.12 -16.12 -8.87
N LEU A 120 9.82 -15.11 -9.69
CA LEU A 120 10.69 -14.66 -10.76
C LEU A 120 11.69 -13.65 -10.22
N LYS A 121 12.92 -14.12 -9.94
CA LYS A 121 13.96 -13.29 -9.35
C LYS A 121 14.80 -12.60 -10.43
N SER A 122 15.02 -11.30 -10.26
CA SER A 122 15.97 -10.52 -11.05
C SER A 122 17.06 -9.93 -10.17
N GLU A 123 18.05 -9.30 -10.80
CA GLU A 123 19.13 -8.61 -10.11
C GLU A 123 18.60 -7.49 -9.21
N TRP A 124 19.09 -7.39 -7.99
CA TRP A 124 18.75 -6.29 -7.09
C TRP A 124 19.43 -4.99 -7.55
N GLY A 125 18.68 -3.90 -7.55
CA GLY A 125 19.15 -2.61 -8.05
C GLY A 125 18.85 -2.36 -9.51
N GLU A 126 18.16 -3.30 -10.17
CA GLU A 126 17.69 -3.16 -11.55
C GLU A 126 16.17 -3.33 -11.64
N PRO A 127 15.50 -2.67 -12.58
CA PRO A 127 14.10 -2.94 -12.88
C PRO A 127 13.90 -4.41 -13.28
N PHE A 128 12.81 -5.00 -12.84
CA PHE A 128 12.45 -6.36 -13.23
C PHE A 128 12.12 -6.40 -14.74
N PRO A 129 12.78 -7.29 -15.54
CA PRO A 129 12.58 -7.36 -16.98
C PRO A 129 11.25 -8.04 -17.33
N PRO A 130 10.35 -7.38 -18.11
CA PRO A 130 9.04 -7.95 -18.48
C PRO A 130 9.12 -9.27 -19.25
N GLU A 131 10.21 -9.52 -19.95
CA GLU A 131 10.44 -10.73 -20.74
C GLU A 131 10.41 -12.00 -19.88
N LEU A 132 10.88 -11.92 -18.62
CA LEU A 132 10.81 -13.04 -17.67
C LEU A 132 9.35 -13.38 -17.33
N LEU A 133 8.53 -12.35 -17.11
CA LEU A 133 7.10 -12.54 -16.88
C LEU A 133 6.41 -13.13 -18.10
N GLN A 134 6.72 -12.63 -19.31
CA GLN A 134 6.16 -13.11 -20.56
C GLN A 134 6.45 -14.61 -20.79
N GLN A 135 7.70 -15.03 -20.56
CA GLN A 135 8.10 -16.43 -20.69
C GLN A 135 7.36 -17.33 -19.72
N GLU A 136 7.22 -16.89 -18.46
CA GLU A 136 6.59 -17.70 -17.42
C GLU A 136 5.07 -17.80 -17.63
N LEU A 137 4.41 -16.72 -18.03
CA LEU A 137 2.99 -16.74 -18.36
C LEU A 137 2.68 -17.68 -19.51
N ALA A 138 3.59 -17.84 -20.48
CA ALA A 138 3.43 -18.79 -21.58
C ALA A 138 3.49 -20.27 -21.13
N ASN A 139 4.15 -20.55 -20.00
CA ASN A 139 4.28 -21.88 -19.43
C ASN A 139 3.12 -22.28 -18.52
N HIS A 140 2.32 -21.31 -18.06
CA HIS A 140 1.25 -21.52 -17.07
C HIS A 140 -0.10 -20.99 -17.56
N SER A 141 -1.04 -21.86 -17.84
CA SER A 141 -2.36 -21.50 -18.39
C SER A 141 -3.37 -20.94 -17.39
N LYS A 142 -3.07 -20.93 -16.10
CA LYS A 142 -4.00 -20.54 -15.02
C LYS A 142 -3.30 -19.78 -13.91
N VAL A 143 -2.61 -18.71 -14.26
CA VAL A 143 -2.06 -17.80 -13.25
C VAL A 143 -3.21 -16.98 -12.67
N LYS A 144 -3.36 -17.01 -11.36
CA LYS A 144 -4.43 -16.27 -10.68
C LYS A 144 -4.06 -14.82 -10.40
N LEU A 145 -2.80 -14.60 -10.00
CA LEU A 145 -2.31 -13.31 -9.57
C LEU A 145 -0.88 -13.10 -10.06
N VAL A 146 -0.58 -11.92 -10.56
CA VAL A 146 0.78 -11.42 -10.76
C VAL A 146 1.00 -10.27 -9.79
N THR A 147 2.18 -10.20 -9.17
CA THR A 147 2.49 -9.13 -8.23
C THR A 147 3.80 -8.43 -8.59
N ALA A 148 3.85 -7.11 -8.36
CA ALA A 148 5.06 -6.31 -8.51
C ALA A 148 5.13 -5.22 -7.43
N ILE A 149 6.35 -4.78 -7.12
CA ILE A 149 6.60 -3.61 -6.28
C ILE A 149 6.93 -2.43 -7.17
N HIS A 150 6.16 -1.35 -7.06
CA HIS A 150 6.34 -0.16 -7.90
C HIS A 150 7.61 0.62 -7.53
N ALA A 151 7.89 0.76 -6.22
CA ALA A 151 9.14 1.37 -5.77
C ALA A 151 9.73 0.50 -4.66
N GLU A 152 10.78 -0.24 -4.99
CA GLU A 152 11.42 -1.16 -4.04
C GLU A 152 12.34 -0.38 -3.08
N THR A 153 11.92 -0.31 -1.82
CA THR A 153 12.60 0.49 -0.78
C THR A 153 14.03 0.04 -0.53
N SER A 154 14.30 -1.26 -0.62
CA SER A 154 15.62 -1.84 -0.27
C SER A 154 16.69 -1.54 -1.31
N THR A 155 16.29 -1.26 -2.54
CA THR A 155 17.21 -1.03 -3.67
C THR A 155 17.09 0.36 -4.29
N GLY A 156 16.03 1.11 -3.95
CA GLY A 156 15.76 2.44 -4.53
C GLY A 156 15.21 2.42 -5.95
N ILE A 157 14.87 1.25 -6.50
CA ILE A 157 14.41 1.10 -7.88
C ILE A 157 12.94 1.46 -8.02
N LEU A 158 12.63 2.28 -9.03
CA LEU A 158 11.28 2.51 -9.53
C LEU A 158 11.02 1.56 -10.71
N GLN A 159 10.06 0.66 -10.55
CA GLN A 159 9.67 -0.35 -11.53
C GLN A 159 8.65 0.22 -12.52
N PRO A 160 8.92 0.27 -13.84
CA PRO A 160 7.89 0.51 -14.84
C PRO A 160 6.83 -0.60 -14.81
N LEU A 161 5.55 -0.23 -14.76
CA LEU A 161 4.46 -1.20 -14.56
C LEU A 161 3.67 -1.48 -15.84
N GLU A 162 3.79 -0.66 -16.87
CA GLU A 162 2.94 -0.69 -18.05
C GLU A 162 3.02 -2.04 -18.78
N ASP A 163 4.23 -2.54 -19.04
CA ASP A 163 4.42 -3.82 -19.72
C ASP A 163 4.01 -5.01 -18.86
N LEU A 164 4.32 -4.97 -17.55
CA LEU A 164 3.88 -6.01 -16.61
C LEU A 164 2.36 -6.07 -16.51
N SER A 165 1.71 -4.92 -16.46
CA SER A 165 0.26 -4.78 -16.45
C SER A 165 -0.37 -5.37 -17.71
N LYS A 166 0.15 -5.00 -18.89
CA LYS A 166 -0.35 -5.50 -20.17
C LYS A 166 -0.22 -7.02 -20.27
N LEU A 167 0.95 -7.57 -19.96
CA LEU A 167 1.18 -9.01 -19.96
C LEU A 167 0.24 -9.74 -19.01
N THR A 168 0.03 -9.21 -17.81
CA THR A 168 -0.89 -9.77 -16.82
C THR A 168 -2.31 -9.81 -17.33
N LYS A 169 -2.79 -8.69 -17.89
CA LYS A 169 -4.15 -8.57 -18.43
C LYS A 169 -4.38 -9.47 -19.63
N ASP A 170 -3.42 -9.56 -20.54
CA ASP A 170 -3.49 -10.39 -21.74
C ASP A 170 -3.59 -11.90 -21.38
N ASN A 171 -3.19 -12.27 -20.17
CA ASN A 171 -3.28 -13.63 -19.62
C ASN A 171 -4.43 -13.81 -18.60
N GLU A 172 -5.38 -12.86 -18.52
CA GLU A 172 -6.57 -12.92 -17.66
C GLU A 172 -6.24 -13.08 -16.15
N ALA A 173 -5.01 -12.78 -15.74
CA ALA A 173 -4.59 -12.78 -14.35
C ALA A 173 -4.93 -11.43 -13.67
N LEU A 174 -5.12 -11.44 -12.34
CA LEU A 174 -5.21 -10.22 -11.55
C LEU A 174 -3.82 -9.61 -11.37
N PHE A 175 -3.74 -8.27 -11.30
CA PHE A 175 -2.50 -7.55 -11.05
C PHE A 175 -2.52 -6.84 -9.69
N MET A 176 -1.60 -7.22 -8.81
CA MET A 176 -1.43 -6.60 -7.49
C MET A 176 -0.14 -5.80 -7.43
N VAL A 177 -0.22 -4.56 -6.98
CA VAL A 177 0.91 -3.63 -6.90
C VAL A 177 1.12 -3.12 -5.48
N ASP A 178 2.36 -3.24 -5.00
CA ASP A 178 2.85 -2.52 -3.83
C ASP A 178 3.26 -1.11 -4.24
N ALA A 179 2.51 -0.11 -3.78
CA ALA A 179 2.81 1.31 -3.94
C ALA A 179 3.14 1.98 -2.59
N VAL A 180 3.69 1.22 -1.64
CA VAL A 180 3.97 1.71 -0.28
C VAL A 180 4.86 2.94 -0.32
N THR A 181 5.94 2.93 -1.08
CA THR A 181 6.88 4.05 -1.15
C THR A 181 6.63 5.01 -2.31
N SER A 182 5.73 4.70 -3.23
CA SER A 182 5.48 5.53 -4.42
C SER A 182 4.21 6.37 -4.35
N LEU A 183 3.14 5.88 -3.71
CA LEU A 183 1.84 6.56 -3.71
C LEU A 183 1.93 7.97 -3.12
N GLY A 184 1.56 8.97 -3.90
CA GLY A 184 1.65 10.38 -3.53
C GLY A 184 3.03 11.01 -3.76
N GLY A 185 4.05 10.23 -4.13
CA GLY A 185 5.39 10.73 -4.50
C GLY A 185 5.73 10.50 -5.97
N GLN A 186 5.14 9.46 -6.55
CA GLN A 186 5.22 9.10 -7.95
C GLN A 186 3.81 8.84 -8.48
N ARG A 187 3.67 8.86 -9.80
CA ARG A 187 2.42 8.54 -10.47
C ARG A 187 2.04 7.08 -10.20
N VAL A 188 0.84 6.85 -9.68
CA VAL A 188 0.25 5.52 -9.48
C VAL A 188 -1.13 5.54 -10.13
N ALA A 189 -1.19 5.22 -11.42
CA ALA A 189 -2.40 5.31 -12.23
C ALA A 189 -3.14 3.96 -12.27
N VAL A 190 -3.87 3.65 -11.20
CA VAL A 190 -4.49 2.33 -10.98
C VAL A 190 -5.36 1.90 -12.15
N ASP A 191 -6.25 2.78 -12.66
CA ASP A 191 -7.13 2.43 -13.77
C ASP A 191 -6.38 2.27 -15.09
N GLU A 192 -5.45 3.18 -15.40
CA GLU A 192 -4.69 3.17 -16.66
C GLU A 192 -3.79 1.95 -16.74
N TRP A 193 -3.18 1.58 -15.62
CA TRP A 193 -2.30 0.42 -15.53
C TRP A 193 -3.06 -0.88 -15.18
N ASN A 194 -4.38 -0.89 -15.26
CA ASN A 194 -5.23 -2.05 -14.98
C ASN A 194 -4.84 -2.80 -13.70
N ILE A 195 -4.53 -2.07 -12.64
CA ILE A 195 -4.15 -2.65 -11.35
C ILE A 195 -5.43 -3.09 -10.63
N ASP A 196 -5.51 -4.36 -10.26
CA ASP A 196 -6.66 -4.94 -9.59
C ASP A 196 -6.65 -4.71 -8.08
N TYR A 197 -5.47 -4.72 -7.48
CA TYR A 197 -5.27 -4.36 -6.09
C TYR A 197 -3.98 -3.56 -5.93
N CYS A 198 -4.13 -2.34 -5.46
CA CYS A 198 -3.01 -1.47 -5.12
C CYS A 198 -3.07 -1.09 -3.66
N TYR A 199 -1.97 -1.20 -2.94
CA TYR A 199 -1.91 -0.77 -1.54
C TYR A 199 -0.69 0.10 -1.27
N SER A 200 -0.78 0.88 -0.18
CA SER A 200 0.27 1.79 0.24
C SER A 200 0.38 1.84 1.77
N ALA A 201 1.11 2.80 2.30
CA ALA A 201 1.25 3.05 3.72
C ALA A 201 1.32 4.55 4.03
N THR A 202 0.73 4.96 5.14
CA THR A 202 0.57 6.38 5.49
C THR A 202 1.89 7.09 5.81
N GLN A 203 2.89 6.35 6.34
CA GLN A 203 4.18 6.91 6.81
C GLN A 203 5.22 7.15 5.73
N LYS A 204 4.85 7.02 4.45
CA LYS A 204 5.73 7.26 3.30
C LYS A 204 5.36 8.59 2.63
N CYS A 205 5.21 8.63 1.33
CA CYS A 205 4.96 9.89 0.61
C CYS A 205 3.62 10.57 0.95
N LEU A 206 2.69 9.90 1.61
CA LEU A 206 1.47 10.53 2.13
C LEU A 206 1.72 11.45 3.35
N GLY A 207 2.88 11.33 4.00
CA GLY A 207 3.31 12.24 5.06
C GLY A 207 2.46 12.20 6.34
N CYS A 208 1.95 11.01 6.68
CA CYS A 208 1.19 10.78 7.91
C CYS A 208 1.93 9.81 8.84
N PRO A 209 1.62 9.74 10.14
CA PRO A 209 2.13 8.70 11.02
C PRO A 209 1.75 7.28 10.53
N PRO A 210 2.58 6.25 10.86
CA PRO A 210 2.26 4.87 10.55
C PRO A 210 0.99 4.41 11.28
N GLY A 211 0.23 3.50 10.68
CA GLY A 211 -0.94 2.91 11.33
C GLY A 211 -2.10 2.60 10.38
N LEU A 212 -2.03 3.09 9.13
CA LEU A 212 -3.01 2.76 8.10
C LEU A 212 -2.31 2.31 6.81
N SER A 213 -2.99 1.42 6.08
CA SER A 213 -2.62 1.00 4.73
C SER A 213 -3.74 1.37 3.76
N PRO A 214 -3.61 2.49 3.03
CA PRO A 214 -4.53 2.83 1.95
C PRO A 214 -4.51 1.77 0.86
N ALA A 215 -5.69 1.45 0.30
CA ALA A 215 -5.81 0.48 -0.78
C ALA A 215 -6.92 0.86 -1.77
N ALA A 216 -6.76 0.40 -3.01
CA ALA A 216 -7.75 0.48 -4.08
C ALA A 216 -7.96 -0.91 -4.68
N LEU A 217 -9.23 -1.28 -4.91
CA LEU A 217 -9.62 -2.56 -5.49
C LEU A 217 -10.41 -2.32 -6.77
N SER A 218 -10.08 -3.07 -7.84
CA SER A 218 -10.88 -3.09 -9.05
C SER A 218 -12.21 -3.83 -8.83
N PRO A 219 -13.22 -3.63 -9.69
CA PRO A 219 -14.43 -4.44 -9.67
C PRO A 219 -14.13 -5.94 -9.84
N GLN A 220 -13.11 -6.29 -10.65
CA GLN A 220 -12.71 -7.68 -10.88
C GLN A 220 -12.09 -8.30 -9.61
N ALA A 221 -11.20 -7.59 -8.91
CA ALA A 221 -10.68 -8.04 -7.63
C ALA A 221 -11.79 -8.21 -6.58
N HIS A 222 -12.74 -7.27 -6.52
CA HIS A 222 -13.87 -7.34 -5.60
C HIS A 222 -14.77 -8.54 -5.89
N GLU A 223 -15.05 -8.83 -7.17
CA GLU A 223 -15.82 -10.01 -7.56
C GLU A 223 -15.07 -11.30 -7.21
N ARG A 224 -13.75 -11.35 -7.45
CA ARG A 224 -12.91 -12.49 -7.04
C ARG A 224 -13.01 -12.77 -5.54
N ILE A 225 -12.97 -11.72 -4.71
CA ILE A 225 -13.09 -11.85 -3.26
C ILE A 225 -14.45 -12.41 -2.84
N LYS A 226 -15.54 -12.02 -3.52
CA LYS A 226 -16.90 -12.50 -3.23
C LYS A 226 -17.14 -13.94 -3.66
N THR A 227 -16.53 -14.36 -4.77
CA THR A 227 -16.79 -15.68 -5.38
C THR A 227 -15.81 -16.76 -4.95
N ARG A 228 -14.91 -16.46 -4.02
CA ARG A 228 -13.94 -17.44 -3.50
C ARG A 228 -14.64 -18.58 -2.75
N THR A 229 -14.03 -19.75 -2.78
CA THR A 229 -14.56 -20.98 -2.17
C THR A 229 -14.26 -21.01 -0.67
N HIS A 230 -13.04 -20.60 -0.28
CA HIS A 230 -12.59 -20.62 1.11
C HIS A 230 -12.46 -19.19 1.64
N LYS A 231 -12.90 -18.95 2.86
CA LYS A 231 -12.71 -17.65 3.52
C LYS A 231 -11.21 -17.39 3.76
N PRO A 232 -10.78 -16.10 3.74
CA PRO A 232 -9.43 -15.76 4.16
C PRO A 232 -9.13 -16.29 5.56
N VAL A 233 -7.90 -16.76 5.79
CA VAL A 233 -7.47 -17.26 7.11
C VAL A 233 -7.56 -16.16 8.18
N SER A 234 -7.22 -14.93 7.82
CA SER A 234 -7.33 -13.78 8.70
C SER A 234 -8.71 -13.14 8.59
N TRP A 235 -9.52 -13.28 9.64
CA TRP A 235 -10.79 -12.55 9.75
C TRP A 235 -10.57 -11.03 9.73
N TYR A 236 -9.52 -10.55 10.41
CA TYR A 236 -9.24 -9.12 10.55
C TYR A 236 -8.81 -8.45 9.23
N LEU A 237 -8.11 -9.19 8.36
CA LEU A 237 -7.62 -8.72 7.06
C LEU A 237 -8.50 -9.17 5.89
N ASP A 238 -9.68 -9.74 6.15
CA ASP A 238 -10.63 -10.11 5.10
C ASP A 238 -11.19 -8.86 4.40
N LEU A 239 -10.73 -8.64 3.17
CA LEU A 239 -11.14 -7.47 2.38
C LEU A 239 -12.64 -7.45 2.08
N SER A 240 -13.35 -8.59 2.10
CA SER A 240 -14.80 -8.61 1.92
C SER A 240 -15.53 -7.94 3.10
N LEU A 241 -15.04 -8.18 4.31
CA LEU A 241 -15.60 -7.59 5.53
C LEU A 241 -15.21 -6.11 5.66
N ILE A 242 -13.93 -5.80 5.36
CA ILE A 242 -13.43 -4.42 5.40
C ILE A 242 -14.15 -3.56 4.35
N ALA A 243 -14.37 -4.09 3.14
CA ALA A 243 -15.09 -3.41 2.07
C ALA A 243 -16.54 -3.07 2.46
N ASN A 244 -17.21 -3.93 3.22
CA ASN A 244 -18.57 -3.66 3.72
C ASN A 244 -18.56 -2.52 4.76
N TYR A 245 -17.52 -2.40 5.57
CA TYR A 245 -17.40 -1.31 6.53
C TYR A 245 -17.08 0.05 5.86
N TRP A 246 -16.26 0.05 4.82
CA TRP A 246 -15.94 1.24 4.03
C TRP A 246 -16.96 1.55 2.93
N GLY A 247 -17.85 0.61 2.63
CA GLY A 247 -18.91 0.75 1.64
C GLY A 247 -20.14 1.50 2.17
N PHE A 248 -21.12 1.72 1.30
CA PHE A 248 -22.31 2.51 1.57
C PHE A 248 -23.10 2.07 2.82
N GLU A 249 -23.11 0.77 3.13
CA GLU A 249 -23.85 0.22 4.28
C GLU A 249 -23.16 0.41 5.62
N HIS A 250 -21.86 0.73 5.62
CA HIS A 250 -21.02 0.91 6.81
C HIS A 250 -21.19 -0.21 7.86
N VAL A 251 -21.19 -1.48 7.42
CA VAL A 251 -21.37 -2.62 8.30
C VAL A 251 -20.17 -2.74 9.23
N TYR A 252 -20.41 -2.72 10.55
CA TYR A 252 -19.36 -2.79 11.54
C TYR A 252 -18.45 -4.01 11.35
N HIS A 253 -17.16 -3.76 11.32
CA HIS A 253 -16.13 -4.81 11.27
C HIS A 253 -15.22 -4.76 12.49
N HIS A 254 -14.55 -3.64 12.74
CA HIS A 254 -13.60 -3.47 13.84
C HIS A 254 -13.62 -2.02 14.36
N THR A 255 -13.01 -1.80 15.52
CA THR A 255 -12.81 -0.45 16.04
C THR A 255 -11.77 0.28 15.19
N ALA A 256 -12.24 1.17 14.32
CA ALA A 256 -11.38 1.96 13.46
C ALA A 256 -10.49 2.92 14.28
N PRO A 257 -9.23 3.10 13.90
CA PRO A 257 -8.31 4.04 14.57
C PRO A 257 -8.63 5.48 14.17
N VAL A 258 -9.64 6.07 14.80
CA VAL A 258 -10.23 7.37 14.47
C VAL A 258 -9.18 8.45 14.25
N SER A 259 -8.26 8.65 15.22
CA SER A 259 -7.22 9.67 15.11
C SER A 259 -6.32 9.47 13.88
N MET A 260 -5.98 8.22 13.53
CA MET A 260 -5.18 7.93 12.33
C MET A 260 -5.94 8.25 11.06
N ILE A 261 -7.24 7.99 11.01
CA ILE A 261 -8.10 8.30 9.86
C ILE A 261 -8.24 9.81 9.69
N LEU A 262 -8.41 10.57 10.79
CA LEU A 262 -8.40 12.03 10.76
C LEU A 262 -7.06 12.58 10.25
N GLY A 263 -5.94 11.99 10.68
CA GLY A 263 -4.61 12.33 10.19
C GLY A 263 -4.45 12.02 8.70
N LEU A 264 -4.91 10.85 8.25
CA LEU A 264 -4.87 10.47 6.83
C LEU A 264 -5.72 11.42 5.97
N ARG A 265 -6.95 11.74 6.40
CA ARG A 265 -7.80 12.71 5.73
C ARG A 265 -7.07 14.03 5.45
N GLU A 266 -6.41 14.56 6.46
CA GLU A 266 -5.67 15.83 6.33
C GLU A 266 -4.42 15.67 5.47
N GLY A 267 -3.67 14.57 5.59
CA GLY A 267 -2.55 14.26 4.72
C GLY A 267 -2.93 14.18 3.24
N LEU A 268 -4.04 13.53 2.93
CA LEU A 268 -4.57 13.45 1.56
C LEU A 268 -4.99 14.83 1.02
N ARG A 269 -5.59 15.68 1.86
CA ARG A 269 -5.92 17.06 1.48
C ARG A 269 -4.67 17.85 1.13
N ILE A 270 -3.61 17.77 1.95
CA ILE A 270 -2.33 18.42 1.68
C ILE A 270 -1.73 17.94 0.35
N VAL A 271 -1.77 16.63 0.09
CA VAL A 271 -1.29 16.04 -1.17
C VAL A 271 -2.04 16.63 -2.37
N LEU A 272 -3.36 16.74 -2.29
CA LEU A 272 -4.20 17.26 -3.38
C LEU A 272 -4.16 18.79 -3.48
N GLU A 273 -3.97 19.52 -2.39
CA GLU A 273 -3.74 20.96 -2.38
C GLU A 273 -2.42 21.34 -3.09
N GLU A 274 -1.35 20.56 -2.89
CA GLU A 274 -0.10 20.71 -3.64
C GLU A 274 -0.29 20.38 -5.14
N GLY A 275 -1.18 19.45 -5.43
CA GLY A 275 -1.40 18.89 -6.76
C GLY A 275 -0.43 17.76 -7.10
N LEU A 276 -0.95 16.65 -7.64
CA LEU A 276 -0.17 15.42 -7.88
C LEU A 276 1.03 15.66 -8.79
N GLU A 277 0.84 16.32 -9.92
CA GLU A 277 1.94 16.57 -10.89
C GLU A 277 3.05 17.44 -10.28
N THR A 278 2.69 18.50 -9.55
CA THR A 278 3.65 19.36 -8.84
C THR A 278 4.45 18.55 -7.83
N ARG A 279 3.76 17.65 -7.12
CA ARG A 279 4.34 16.80 -6.10
C ARG A 279 5.28 15.76 -6.71
N PHE A 280 4.88 15.10 -7.79
CA PHE A 280 5.74 14.14 -8.51
C PHE A 280 7.02 14.82 -9.02
N HIS A 281 6.89 16.00 -9.62
CA HIS A 281 8.04 16.77 -10.06
C HIS A 281 8.98 17.14 -8.90
N ARG A 282 8.44 17.58 -7.76
CA ARG A 282 9.23 17.88 -6.56
C ARG A 282 9.98 16.67 -6.03
N HIS A 283 9.32 15.51 -5.95
CA HIS A 283 9.94 14.26 -5.52
C HIS A 283 11.05 13.82 -6.49
N SER A 284 10.79 13.85 -7.80
CA SER A 284 11.78 13.50 -8.82
C SER A 284 13.01 14.42 -8.77
N LYS A 285 12.79 15.75 -8.64
CA LYS A 285 13.89 16.72 -8.50
C LYS A 285 14.74 16.44 -7.26
N ASN A 286 14.09 16.15 -6.11
CA ASN A 286 14.81 15.85 -4.87
C ASN A 286 15.59 14.53 -4.96
N ALA A 287 15.01 13.49 -5.56
CA ALA A 287 15.68 12.22 -5.79
C ALA A 287 16.91 12.36 -6.68
N SER A 288 16.79 13.08 -7.79
CA SER A 288 17.92 13.34 -8.70
C SER A 288 19.03 14.15 -8.03
N ALA A 289 18.67 15.13 -7.20
CA ALA A 289 19.65 15.92 -6.46
C ALA A 289 20.40 15.08 -5.40
N LEU A 290 19.67 14.17 -4.72
CA LEU A 290 20.26 13.23 -3.76
C LEU A 290 21.21 12.27 -4.46
N ALA A 291 20.80 11.65 -5.57
CA ALA A 291 21.62 10.73 -6.34
C ALA A 291 22.91 11.40 -6.80
N ALA A 292 22.82 12.59 -7.43
CA ALA A 292 24.00 13.34 -7.86
C ALA A 292 24.96 13.69 -6.69
N GLY A 293 24.37 14.01 -5.50
CA GLY A 293 25.20 14.26 -4.30
C GLY A 293 25.92 13.02 -3.79
N LEU A 294 25.25 11.85 -3.81
CA LEU A 294 25.85 10.57 -3.40
C LEU A 294 26.95 10.14 -4.38
N GLU A 295 26.70 10.24 -5.68
CA GLU A 295 27.71 9.96 -6.72
C GLU A 295 28.95 10.85 -6.56
N ALA A 296 28.77 12.16 -6.29
CA ALA A 296 29.87 13.06 -6.03
C ALA A 296 30.70 12.70 -4.77
N LEU A 297 30.12 11.96 -3.85
CA LEU A 297 30.79 11.40 -2.67
C LEU A 297 31.41 10.01 -2.93
N GLY A 298 31.33 9.49 -4.16
CA GLY A 298 31.86 8.16 -4.52
C GLY A 298 30.99 6.99 -4.07
N LEU A 299 29.70 7.25 -3.81
CA LEU A 299 28.70 6.21 -3.51
C LEU A 299 27.95 5.87 -4.80
N SER A 300 27.78 4.60 -5.08
CA SER A 300 27.06 4.07 -6.25
C SER A 300 25.84 3.28 -5.81
#